data_a87aa3075c9f2550722a1d4c35efb742
#
_entry.id   a87aa3075c9f2550722a1d4c35efb742
#
_cell.length_a   1.000
_cell.length_b   1.000
_cell.length_c   1.000
_cell.angle_alpha   90.00
_cell.angle_beta   90.00
_cell.angle_gamma   90.00
#
_symmetry.space_group_name_H-M   'P 1'
#
loop_
_entity.id
_entity.type
_entity.pdbx_description
1 polymer ?
#
loop_
_entity_poly.entity_id
_entity_poly.type
_entity_poly.pdbx_seq_one_letter_code
_entity_poly.pdbx_strand_id
1 'polypeptide(L)' 'EYRIEKAREILQKTPDKRINDLAVEVGFTSANTFIQVFKQYTGTTPHQYATGV' A
#
# COMPACT_ATOMS: atom_id res chain seq x y z
N GLU A 1 -11.77 0.10 2.03
CA GLU A 1 -11.75 0.39 0.59
C GLU A 1 -11.07 -0.75 -0.17
N TYR A 2 -11.63 -1.12 -1.30
CA TYR A 2 -11.18 -2.29 -2.05
C TYR A 2 -9.70 -2.20 -2.46
N ARG A 3 -9.28 -1.03 -2.93
CA ARG A 3 -7.90 -0.86 -3.40
C ARG A 3 -6.90 -1.05 -2.27
N ILE A 4 -7.23 -0.54 -1.10
CA ILE A 4 -6.34 -0.65 0.06
C ILE A 4 -6.31 -2.09 0.55
N GLU A 5 -7.42 -2.79 0.54
CA GLU A 5 -7.45 -4.20 0.91
C GLU A 5 -6.58 -5.04 -0.02
N LYS A 6 -6.66 -4.74 -1.32
CA LYS A 6 -5.83 -5.41 -2.31
C LYS A 6 -4.35 -5.16 -2.06
N ALA A 7 -4.00 -3.91 -1.75
CA ALA A 7 -2.62 -3.55 -1.45
C ALA A 7 -2.10 -4.30 -0.22
N ARG A 8 -2.93 -4.42 0.80
CA ARG A 8 -2.55 -5.16 2.01
C ARG A 8 -2.23 -6.61 1.69
N GLU A 9 -3.06 -7.26 0.87
CA GLU A 9 -2.81 -8.64 0.47
C GLU A 9 -1.48 -8.77 -0.26
N ILE A 10 -1.22 -7.86 -1.21
CA ILE A 10 0.01 -7.90 -1.98
C ILE A 10 1.23 -7.73 -1.07
N LEU A 11 1.16 -6.79 -0.15
CA LEU A 11 2.26 -6.54 0.78
C LEU A 11 2.51 -7.72 1.72
N GLN A 12 1.46 -8.44 2.08
CA GLN A 12 1.62 -9.63 2.92
C GLN A 12 2.37 -10.73 2.18
N LYS A 13 2.12 -10.86 0.88
CA LYS A 13 2.76 -11.89 0.06
C LYS A 13 4.12 -11.44 -0.45
N THR A 14 4.29 -10.16 -0.73
CA THR A 14 5.52 -9.60 -1.30
C THR A 14 5.89 -8.34 -0.54
N PRO A 15 6.47 -8.48 0.67
CA PRO A 15 6.75 -7.30 1.51
C PRO A 15 7.81 -6.37 0.93
N ASP A 16 8.62 -6.84 0.00
CA ASP A 16 9.65 -6.00 -0.63
C ASP A 16 9.18 -5.34 -1.93
N LYS A 17 7.88 -5.40 -2.21
CA LYS A 17 7.35 -4.78 -3.41
C LYS A 17 7.49 -3.26 -3.31
N ARG A 18 7.85 -2.63 -4.44
CA ARG A 18 8.02 -1.18 -4.47
C ARG A 18 6.68 -0.48 -4.35
N ILE A 19 6.66 0.57 -3.54
CA ILE A 19 5.43 1.32 -3.30
C ILE A 19 4.89 1.94 -4.58
N ASN A 20 5.77 2.47 -5.44
CA ASN A 20 5.33 3.05 -6.71
C ASN A 20 4.63 2.01 -7.58
N ASP A 21 5.21 0.83 -7.68
CA ASP A 21 4.63 -0.25 -8.47
C ASP A 21 3.31 -0.71 -7.87
N LEU A 22 3.26 -0.83 -6.56
CA LEU A 22 2.05 -1.25 -5.87
C LEU A 22 0.92 -0.25 -6.07
N ALA A 23 1.22 1.04 -5.98
CA ALA A 23 0.21 2.08 -6.17
C ALA A 23 -0.44 1.97 -7.54
N VAL A 24 0.37 1.82 -8.58
CA VAL A 24 -0.15 1.68 -9.95
C VAL A 24 -0.94 0.38 -10.10
N GLU A 25 -0.44 -0.68 -9.52
CA GLU A 25 -1.07 -1.99 -9.65
C GLU A 25 -2.47 -2.01 -9.06
N VAL A 26 -2.69 -1.30 -7.96
CA VAL A 26 -4.00 -1.27 -7.32
C VAL A 26 -4.89 -0.13 -7.82
N GLY A 27 -4.41 0.66 -8.78
CA GLY A 27 -5.24 1.63 -9.46
C GLY A 27 -5.09 3.08 -9.03
N PHE A 28 -4.03 3.41 -8.30
CA PHE A 28 -3.75 4.80 -7.96
C PHE A 28 -2.86 5.43 -9.02
N THR A 29 -3.07 6.72 -9.29
CA THR A 29 -2.27 7.44 -10.27
C THR A 29 -0.97 7.99 -9.67
N SER A 30 -0.89 8.06 -8.35
CA SER A 30 0.24 8.66 -7.66
C SER A 30 0.56 7.86 -6.41
N ALA A 31 1.84 7.62 -6.17
CA ALA A 31 2.27 6.94 -4.95
C ALA A 31 1.95 7.78 -3.71
N ASN A 32 2.05 9.10 -3.82
CA ASN A 32 1.72 9.97 -2.69
C ASN A 32 0.27 9.80 -2.26
N THR A 33 -0.64 9.79 -3.23
CA THR A 33 -2.05 9.59 -2.93
C THR A 33 -2.27 8.22 -2.31
N PHE A 34 -1.64 7.21 -2.87
CA PHE A 34 -1.76 5.86 -2.34
C PHE A 34 -1.31 5.78 -0.88
N ILE A 35 -0.14 6.37 -0.59
CA ILE A 35 0.40 6.36 0.77
C ILE A 35 -0.55 7.05 1.76
N GLN A 36 -1.11 8.19 1.36
CA GLN A 36 -2.02 8.93 2.22
C GLN A 36 -3.29 8.14 2.50
N VAL A 37 -3.88 7.57 1.46
CA VAL A 37 -5.10 6.77 1.61
C VAL A 37 -4.83 5.53 2.43
N PHE A 38 -3.73 4.85 2.16
CA PHE A 38 -3.36 3.65 2.91
C PHE A 38 -3.21 3.96 4.40
N LYS A 39 -2.51 5.03 4.73
CA LYS A 39 -2.31 5.43 6.11
C LYS A 39 -3.65 5.78 6.77
N GLN A 40 -4.54 6.42 6.03
CA GLN A 40 -5.84 6.81 6.56
C GLN A 40 -6.70 5.59 6.92
N TYR A 41 -6.63 4.54 6.11
CA TYR A 41 -7.45 3.35 6.32
C TYR A 41 -6.83 2.34 7.29
N THR A 42 -5.50 2.22 7.29
CA THR A 42 -4.84 1.19 8.09
C THR A 42 -4.15 1.75 9.33
N GLY A 43 -3.91 3.07 9.36
CA GLY A 43 -3.20 3.70 10.45
C GLY A 43 -1.69 3.68 10.32
N THR A 44 -1.15 3.04 9.30
CA THR A 44 0.29 3.00 9.05
C THR A 44 0.56 3.22 7.58
N THR A 45 1.81 3.61 7.26
CA THR A 45 2.22 3.72 5.87
C THR A 45 2.40 2.33 5.27
N PRO A 46 2.33 2.20 3.92
CA PRO A 46 2.59 0.90 3.30
C PRO A 46 3.96 0.33 3.64
N HIS A 47 4.96 1.20 3.73
CA HIS A 47 6.30 0.76 4.08
C HIS A 47 6.34 0.14 5.47
N GLN A 48 5.76 0.82 6.45
CA GLN A 48 5.71 0.31 7.82
C GLN A 48 4.89 -0.97 7.90
N TYR A 49 3.81 -1.03 7.15
CA TYR A 49 2.98 -2.22 7.13
C TYR A 49 3.76 -3.42 6.61
N ALA A 50 4.53 -3.24 5.55
CA ALA A 50 5.30 -4.31 4.93
C ALA A 50 6.43 -4.80 5.84
N THR A 51 7.07 -3.90 6.57
CA THR A 51 8.19 -4.27 7.44
C THR A 51 7.72 -4.80 8.80
N GLY A 52 6.46 -4.64 9.11
CA GLY A 52 5.94 -5.10 10.40
C GLY A 52 6.33 -4.23 11.57
N VAL A 53 6.70 -3.01 11.31
CA VAL A 53 7.13 -2.07 12.35
C VAL A 53 6.06 -1.06 12.65
#